data_ed37ff19676c9d3e5f0d6aebe22f23d6
#
_entry.id   ed37ff19676c9d3e5f0d6aebe22f23d6
#
_cell.length_a   1.000
_cell.length_b   1.000
_cell.length_c   1.000
_cell.angle_alpha   90.00
_cell.angle_beta   90.00
_cell.angle_gamma   90.00
#
_symmetry.space_group_name_H-M   'P 1'
#
loop_
_entity.id
_entity.type
_entity.pdbx_description
1 polymer ?
#
loop_
_entity_poly.entity_id
_entity_poly.type
_entity_poly.pdbx_seq_one_letter_code
_entity_poly.pdbx_strand_id
1 'polypeptide(L)'
;MRTLFKGGTVITGRGPKRADVLVEGEKVRQVGRLILTPADRTVDVEGCLLFPGFIDAHTHFDLDVCNTTTADDFTTGSRAALKGGTTTVIDFACPNKGESLQYGLDLWHKKADGRTFCDYGFHMTIYDWNESIRAELPEMFRQGVSSFKMYMTYPAMMVGDRDMYWALKELRHLGGICGVHCENAGVIDGMIAEKKAAGLMGPSSHPETRPPYLEAESVSRLLRIAQAADCPVVIVHLTNEEALKEVEHARKRGQKVYVETCPQYLLLDESVYYAPDYSQAARYICAPPIREKANQEVLWRGLRRGEIQTISTDHCSFTLAQKDAGREDFTKIPGGLPGVETRGELIYSYGVAAKKLSLAQMCRVLSENPAKLYGLYPRKGVLAPGSDADIVIYDPGDSHVIRAEDCVANVDYNPYEGFVTAGGIREVWLRGRKTVENGKVLDTVPAGIYLARGKCDL
;
A
#
# COMPACT_ATOMS: atom_id res chain seq x y z
N MET A 1 27.74 -13.43 10.70
CA MET A 1 27.46 -14.52 9.73
C MET A 1 27.37 -13.92 8.34
N ARG A 2 28.04 -14.54 7.36
CA ARG A 2 28.00 -14.15 5.95
C ARG A 2 27.20 -15.17 5.16
N THR A 3 26.22 -14.68 4.38
CA THR A 3 25.41 -15.50 3.48
C THR A 3 25.61 -15.04 2.06
N LEU A 4 25.98 -15.95 1.15
CA LEU A 4 26.12 -15.71 -0.27
C LEU A 4 24.90 -16.25 -1.02
N PHE A 5 24.16 -15.39 -1.70
CA PHE A 5 23.13 -15.76 -2.66
C PHE A 5 23.78 -15.84 -4.04
N LYS A 6 23.82 -17.05 -4.60
CA LYS A 6 24.65 -17.35 -5.78
C LYS A 6 23.80 -17.75 -6.99
N GLY A 7 24.14 -17.20 -8.15
CA GLY A 7 23.60 -17.64 -9.45
C GLY A 7 22.30 -16.97 -9.87
N GLY A 8 21.75 -16.03 -9.10
CA GLY A 8 20.49 -15.40 -9.38
C GLY A 8 20.55 -14.18 -10.32
N THR A 9 19.38 -13.60 -10.53
CA THR A 9 19.22 -12.33 -11.27
C THR A 9 18.71 -11.26 -10.32
N VAL A 10 19.58 -10.32 -9.95
CA VAL A 10 19.23 -9.16 -9.13
C VAL A 10 18.39 -8.18 -9.92
N ILE A 11 17.25 -7.80 -9.39
CA ILE A 11 16.33 -6.85 -10.01
C ILE A 11 16.53 -5.46 -9.40
N THR A 12 16.70 -4.47 -10.24
CA THR A 12 16.86 -3.07 -9.85
C THR A 12 15.87 -2.19 -10.62
N GLY A 13 15.66 -0.96 -10.18
CA GLY A 13 14.88 0.03 -10.93
C GLY A 13 15.45 0.38 -12.33
N ARG A 14 16.67 -0.06 -12.63
CA ARG A 14 17.31 0.10 -13.96
C ARG A 14 17.20 -1.16 -14.83
N GLY A 15 16.84 -2.31 -14.24
CA GLY A 15 16.68 -3.59 -14.95
C GLY A 15 17.29 -4.78 -14.22
N PRO A 16 17.10 -5.97 -14.80
CA PRO A 16 17.68 -7.20 -14.27
C PRO A 16 19.20 -7.24 -14.53
N LYS A 17 19.94 -7.79 -13.57
CA LYS A 17 21.39 -7.98 -13.65
C LYS A 17 21.77 -9.32 -13.05
N ARG A 18 22.37 -10.24 -13.84
CA ARG A 18 22.92 -11.47 -13.27
C ARG A 18 24.05 -11.12 -12.31
N ALA A 19 23.87 -11.43 -11.04
CA ALA A 19 24.81 -11.12 -9.99
C ALA A 19 24.54 -11.94 -8.74
N ASP A 20 25.62 -12.22 -8.00
CA ASP A 20 25.57 -12.75 -6.64
C ASP A 20 25.37 -11.60 -5.65
N VAL A 21 24.82 -11.92 -4.48
CA VAL A 21 24.65 -10.99 -3.37
C VAL A 21 25.28 -11.57 -2.11
N LEU A 22 26.25 -10.87 -1.54
CA LEU A 22 26.83 -11.21 -0.24
C LEU A 22 26.21 -10.34 0.84
N VAL A 23 25.64 -10.99 1.84
CA VAL A 23 25.09 -10.38 3.04
C VAL A 23 26.04 -10.64 4.20
N GLU A 24 26.29 -9.62 5.03
CA GLU A 24 27.03 -9.73 6.30
C GLU A 24 26.18 -9.14 7.43
N GLY A 25 25.77 -10.00 8.37
CA GLY A 25 24.81 -9.61 9.40
C GLY A 25 23.48 -9.19 8.78
N GLU A 26 23.05 -7.98 9.06
CA GLU A 26 21.79 -7.43 8.57
C GLU A 26 21.91 -6.64 7.24
N LYS A 27 23.13 -6.52 6.68
CA LYS A 27 23.38 -5.63 5.56
C LYS A 27 23.86 -6.35 4.31
N VAL A 28 23.49 -5.81 3.16
CA VAL A 28 24.13 -6.16 1.89
C VAL A 28 25.56 -5.65 1.92
N ARG A 29 26.52 -6.55 1.76
CA ARG A 29 27.96 -6.24 1.75
C ARG A 29 28.49 -5.99 0.35
N GLN A 30 28.08 -6.85 -0.60
CA GLN A 30 28.56 -6.80 -1.97
C GLN A 30 27.51 -7.34 -2.95
N VAL A 31 27.45 -6.76 -4.14
CA VAL A 31 26.66 -7.24 -5.28
C VAL A 31 27.58 -7.28 -6.50
N GLY A 32 27.73 -8.43 -7.13
CA GLY A 32 28.66 -8.58 -8.26
C GLY A 32 28.52 -9.91 -8.99
N ARG A 33 29.09 -10.03 -10.21
CA ARG A 33 29.03 -11.27 -11.01
C ARG A 33 29.82 -12.42 -10.41
N LEU A 34 30.88 -12.13 -9.68
CA LEU A 34 31.74 -13.10 -9.01
C LEU A 34 32.16 -12.50 -7.67
N ILE A 35 31.74 -13.14 -6.59
CA ILE A 35 32.14 -12.77 -5.24
C ILE A 35 33.05 -13.85 -4.69
N LEU A 36 34.33 -13.51 -4.46
CA LEU A 36 35.36 -14.41 -3.94
C LEU A 36 35.47 -14.35 -2.42
N THR A 37 34.76 -13.41 -1.77
CA THR A 37 34.75 -13.27 -0.32
C THR A 37 34.15 -14.54 0.30
N PRO A 38 34.84 -15.20 1.26
CA PRO A 38 34.32 -16.39 1.93
C PRO A 38 33.00 -16.10 2.63
N ALA A 39 32.05 -17.03 2.50
CA ALA A 39 30.76 -16.99 3.16
C ALA A 39 30.60 -18.21 4.06
N ASP A 40 29.91 -18.03 5.18
CA ASP A 40 29.59 -19.10 6.12
C ASP A 40 28.47 -20.02 5.58
N ARG A 41 27.62 -19.46 4.72
CA ARG A 41 26.50 -20.15 4.06
C ARG A 41 26.35 -19.68 2.62
N THR A 42 26.04 -20.62 1.74
CA THR A 42 25.63 -20.31 0.35
C THR A 42 24.19 -20.75 0.12
N VAL A 43 23.40 -19.86 -0.47
CA VAL A 43 22.03 -20.13 -0.92
C VAL A 43 22.05 -20.14 -2.44
N ASP A 44 21.70 -21.29 -3.03
CA ASP A 44 21.55 -21.41 -4.47
C ASP A 44 20.25 -20.74 -4.93
N VAL A 45 20.38 -19.74 -5.78
CA VAL A 45 19.29 -18.97 -6.35
C VAL A 45 19.34 -18.95 -7.89
N GLU A 46 19.95 -20.00 -8.48
CA GLU A 46 19.99 -20.17 -9.95
C GLU A 46 18.55 -20.19 -10.51
N GLY A 47 18.32 -19.44 -11.58
CA GLY A 47 16.99 -19.30 -12.20
C GLY A 47 16.04 -18.33 -11.49
N CYS A 48 16.32 -17.95 -10.24
CA CYS A 48 15.45 -17.05 -9.48
C CYS A 48 15.77 -15.57 -9.71
N LEU A 49 14.75 -14.74 -9.44
CA LEU A 49 14.83 -13.29 -9.42
C LEU A 49 14.99 -12.81 -7.96
N LEU A 50 15.97 -11.95 -7.72
CA LEU A 50 16.21 -11.36 -6.41
C LEU A 50 15.73 -9.92 -6.42
N PHE A 51 14.58 -9.65 -5.82
CA PHE A 51 14.09 -8.30 -5.60
C PHE A 51 14.55 -7.78 -4.24
N PRO A 52 14.76 -6.45 -4.10
CA PRO A 52 14.76 -5.85 -2.77
C PRO A 52 13.38 -6.07 -2.15
N GLY A 53 13.34 -6.24 -0.83
CA GLY A 53 12.08 -6.41 -0.10
C GLY A 53 11.02 -5.42 -0.55
N PHE A 54 9.80 -5.90 -0.76
CA PHE A 54 8.69 -5.03 -1.16
C PHE A 54 8.28 -4.14 0.02
N ILE A 55 7.82 -2.94 -0.30
CA ILE A 55 7.31 -1.96 0.66
C ILE A 55 5.83 -1.74 0.35
N ASP A 56 4.98 -1.95 1.33
CA ASP A 56 3.57 -1.57 1.24
C ASP A 56 3.34 -0.32 2.10
N ALA A 57 3.10 0.79 1.43
CA ALA A 57 2.95 2.08 2.09
C ALA A 57 1.49 2.47 2.35
N HIS A 58 0.58 1.48 2.33
CA HIS A 58 -0.84 1.71 2.58
C HIS A 58 -1.49 0.46 3.16
N THR A 59 -1.45 0.36 4.48
CA THR A 59 -2.09 -0.72 5.26
C THR A 59 -2.89 -0.14 6.43
N HIS A 60 -3.88 -0.87 6.90
CA HIS A 60 -4.75 -0.53 8.00
C HIS A 60 -4.89 -1.71 8.95
N PHE A 61 -3.82 -2.00 9.70
CA PHE A 61 -3.82 -3.04 10.71
C PHE A 61 -4.38 -2.54 12.03
N ASP A 62 -5.20 -3.37 12.70
CA ASP A 62 -5.75 -3.07 14.02
C ASP A 62 -6.48 -1.70 14.06
N LEU A 63 -7.19 -1.37 12.97
CA LEU A 63 -7.89 -0.10 12.81
C LEU A 63 -9.35 -0.24 13.24
N ASP A 64 -9.77 0.60 14.20
CA ASP A 64 -11.17 0.76 14.58
C ASP A 64 -11.89 1.65 13.56
N VAL A 65 -12.76 1.07 12.76
CA VAL A 65 -13.49 1.75 11.67
C VAL A 65 -14.81 1.03 11.37
N CYS A 66 -15.79 1.74 10.82
CA CYS A 66 -17.10 1.15 10.45
C CYS A 66 -17.80 0.40 11.60
N ASN A 67 -17.68 0.86 12.83
CA ASN A 67 -18.20 0.24 14.06
C ASN A 67 -17.68 -1.18 14.33
N THR A 68 -16.49 -1.50 13.81
CA THR A 68 -15.77 -2.76 14.03
C THR A 68 -14.27 -2.48 14.04
N THR A 69 -13.44 -3.52 14.13
CA THR A 69 -11.99 -3.43 13.98
C THR A 69 -11.57 -4.28 12.79
N THR A 70 -10.56 -3.86 12.03
CA THR A 70 -10.02 -4.68 10.93
C THR A 70 -9.60 -6.06 11.44
N ALA A 71 -9.81 -7.09 10.63
CA ALA A 71 -9.58 -8.49 11.03
C ALA A 71 -8.10 -8.80 11.29
N ASP A 72 -7.21 -8.15 10.52
CA ASP A 72 -5.77 -8.26 10.73
C ASP A 72 -5.28 -7.19 11.72
N ASP A 73 -4.57 -7.64 12.74
CA ASP A 73 -3.77 -6.81 13.61
C ASP A 73 -2.31 -6.74 13.11
N PHE A 74 -1.42 -6.05 13.84
CA PHE A 74 0.00 -5.96 13.47
C PHE A 74 0.70 -7.33 13.48
N THR A 75 0.20 -8.31 14.21
CA THR A 75 0.76 -9.68 14.22
C THR A 75 0.37 -10.43 12.95
N THR A 76 -0.92 -10.55 12.67
CA THR A 76 -1.43 -11.32 11.52
C THR A 76 -1.14 -10.63 10.20
N GLY A 77 -1.39 -9.32 10.12
CA GLY A 77 -1.14 -8.54 8.90
C GLY A 77 0.33 -8.49 8.51
N SER A 78 1.28 -8.35 9.47
CA SER A 78 2.70 -8.35 9.15
C SER A 78 3.24 -9.73 8.77
N ARG A 79 2.65 -10.82 9.28
CA ARG A 79 2.95 -12.19 8.81
C ARG A 79 2.48 -12.39 7.38
N ALA A 80 1.27 -11.93 7.06
CA ALA A 80 0.74 -11.93 5.70
C ALA A 80 1.61 -11.07 4.76
N ALA A 81 2.06 -9.90 5.21
CA ALA A 81 2.99 -9.05 4.48
C ALA A 81 4.29 -9.78 4.13
N LEU A 82 4.95 -10.41 5.12
CA LEU A 82 6.17 -11.20 4.89
C LEU A 82 5.94 -12.31 3.87
N LYS A 83 4.85 -13.08 4.00
CA LYS A 83 4.54 -14.15 3.05
C LYS A 83 4.43 -13.62 1.62
N GLY A 84 3.82 -12.43 1.44
CA GLY A 84 3.72 -11.72 0.17
C GLY A 84 4.99 -10.99 -0.29
N GLY A 85 6.15 -11.19 0.37
CA GLY A 85 7.41 -10.54 0.02
C GLY A 85 7.54 -9.10 0.53
N THR A 86 6.57 -8.62 1.28
CA THR A 86 6.58 -7.26 1.85
C THR A 86 7.35 -7.28 3.17
N THR A 87 8.56 -6.72 3.16
CA THR A 87 9.45 -6.66 4.32
C THR A 87 9.29 -5.37 5.13
N THR A 88 8.55 -4.41 4.59
CA THR A 88 8.28 -3.14 5.26
C THR A 88 6.85 -2.70 4.95
N VAL A 89 6.11 -2.32 5.98
CA VAL A 89 4.80 -1.67 5.86
C VAL A 89 4.86 -0.25 6.41
N ILE A 90 4.06 0.66 5.85
CA ILE A 90 3.83 1.97 6.44
C ILE A 90 2.32 2.08 6.66
N ASP A 91 1.94 1.94 7.93
CA ASP A 91 0.55 1.95 8.38
C ASP A 91 0.10 3.37 8.76
N PHE A 92 -1.19 3.57 9.03
CA PHE A 92 -1.75 4.87 9.36
C PHE A 92 -2.07 4.99 10.84
N ALA A 93 -1.32 5.83 11.57
CA ALA A 93 -1.69 6.25 12.92
C ALA A 93 -2.88 7.21 12.83
N CYS A 94 -4.02 6.79 13.37
CA CYS A 94 -5.31 7.45 13.23
C CYS A 94 -5.86 7.92 14.59
N PRO A 95 -5.45 9.10 15.11
CA PRO A 95 -6.15 9.72 16.24
C PRO A 95 -7.58 10.11 15.83
N ASN A 96 -8.52 10.12 16.75
CA ASN A 96 -9.86 10.65 16.50
C ASN A 96 -9.85 12.19 16.44
N LYS A 97 -10.92 12.80 15.94
CA LYS A 97 -11.10 14.25 16.05
C LYS A 97 -11.06 14.70 17.52
N GLY A 98 -10.26 15.73 17.78
CA GLY A 98 -10.06 16.28 19.14
C GLY A 98 -8.95 15.59 19.94
N GLU A 99 -8.38 14.49 19.44
CA GLU A 99 -7.18 13.87 20.03
C GLU A 99 -5.90 14.49 19.44
N SER A 100 -4.80 14.41 20.19
CA SER A 100 -3.49 14.90 19.73
C SER A 100 -2.84 13.92 18.76
N LEU A 101 -1.94 14.43 17.89
CA LEU A 101 -1.15 13.56 17.01
C LEU A 101 -0.23 12.63 17.82
N GLN A 102 0.32 13.15 18.93
CA GLN A 102 1.17 12.35 19.81
C GLN A 102 0.40 11.18 20.43
N TYR A 103 -0.82 11.40 20.88
CA TYR A 103 -1.66 10.31 21.39
C TYR A 103 -1.90 9.24 20.32
N GLY A 104 -2.21 9.65 19.08
CA GLY A 104 -2.36 8.72 17.97
C GLY A 104 -1.09 7.92 17.69
N LEU A 105 0.06 8.57 17.68
CA LEU A 105 1.35 7.90 17.45
C LEU A 105 1.66 6.89 18.57
N ASP A 106 1.49 7.28 19.82
CA ASP A 106 1.72 6.41 20.99
C ASP A 106 0.79 5.19 20.97
N LEU A 107 -0.46 5.38 20.57
CA LEU A 107 -1.43 4.29 20.43
C LEU A 107 -0.98 3.29 19.35
N TRP A 108 -0.52 3.77 18.18
CA TRP A 108 -0.03 2.89 17.12
C TRP A 108 1.27 2.18 17.50
N HIS A 109 2.17 2.85 18.21
CA HIS A 109 3.34 2.18 18.80
C HIS A 109 2.90 1.06 19.76
N LYS A 110 1.95 1.32 20.64
CA LYS A 110 1.41 0.29 21.55
C LYS A 110 0.80 -0.91 20.81
N LYS A 111 0.17 -0.70 19.65
CA LYS A 111 -0.38 -1.76 18.81
C LYS A 111 0.70 -2.56 18.07
N ALA A 112 1.78 -1.91 17.64
CA ALA A 112 2.78 -2.48 16.72
C ALA A 112 4.06 -2.97 17.40
N ASP A 113 4.58 -2.24 18.41
CA ASP A 113 5.88 -2.51 19.01
C ASP A 113 5.93 -3.88 19.66
N GLY A 114 6.94 -4.68 19.27
CA GLY A 114 7.12 -6.04 19.76
C GLY A 114 6.10 -7.06 19.22
N ARG A 115 5.20 -6.65 18.32
CA ARG A 115 4.17 -7.52 17.72
C ARG A 115 4.34 -7.71 16.21
N THR A 116 5.06 -6.80 15.56
CA THR A 116 5.21 -6.75 14.10
C THR A 116 6.32 -7.66 13.62
N PHE A 117 6.05 -8.49 12.60
CA PHE A 117 7.01 -9.45 12.04
C PHE A 117 7.87 -8.85 10.92
N CYS A 118 7.35 -7.91 10.13
CA CYS A 118 8.13 -7.11 9.17
C CYS A 118 8.51 -5.75 9.78
N ASP A 119 9.42 -5.02 9.16
CA ASP A 119 9.72 -3.65 9.58
C ASP A 119 8.53 -2.73 9.28
N TYR A 120 8.38 -1.65 10.06
CA TYR A 120 7.21 -0.79 9.94
C TYR A 120 7.54 0.68 10.19
N GLY A 121 6.67 1.54 9.69
CA GLY A 121 6.62 2.96 9.97
C GLY A 121 5.17 3.43 9.96
N PHE A 122 4.95 4.72 10.24
CA PHE A 122 3.59 5.25 10.28
C PHE A 122 3.45 6.52 9.43
N HIS A 123 2.34 6.63 8.70
CA HIS A 123 1.76 7.90 8.30
C HIS A 123 0.95 8.43 9.48
N MET A 124 0.90 9.75 9.65
CA MET A 124 0.01 10.38 10.62
C MET A 124 -1.23 10.92 9.92
N THR A 125 -2.42 10.53 10.37
CA THR A 125 -3.65 11.11 9.85
C THR A 125 -3.98 12.43 10.55
N ILE A 126 -4.45 13.39 9.76
CA ILE A 126 -4.92 14.70 10.24
C ILE A 126 -6.43 14.74 9.98
N TYR A 127 -7.22 14.58 11.04
CA TYR A 127 -8.69 14.66 11.00
C TYR A 127 -9.23 16.00 11.48
N ASP A 128 -8.37 16.82 12.09
CA ASP A 128 -8.69 18.14 12.61
C ASP A 128 -7.52 19.09 12.38
N TRP A 129 -7.77 20.38 12.27
CA TRP A 129 -6.73 21.38 12.11
C TRP A 129 -6.95 22.58 13.05
N ASN A 130 -6.03 22.75 13.95
CA ASN A 130 -6.00 23.84 14.93
C ASN A 130 -4.55 24.11 15.37
N GLU A 131 -4.34 25.14 16.21
CA GLU A 131 -2.98 25.51 16.66
C GLU A 131 -2.29 24.41 17.47
N SER A 132 -3.03 23.57 18.22
CA SER A 132 -2.45 22.45 18.94
C SER A 132 -1.90 21.39 17.97
N ILE A 133 -2.68 20.97 16.99
CA ILE A 133 -2.26 20.02 15.96
C ILE A 133 -1.06 20.57 15.18
N ARG A 134 -1.10 21.85 14.79
CA ARG A 134 0.02 22.51 14.11
C ARG A 134 1.31 22.45 14.93
N ALA A 135 1.22 22.75 16.22
CA ALA A 135 2.37 22.78 17.13
C ALA A 135 3.02 21.39 17.34
N GLU A 136 2.28 20.30 17.14
CA GLU A 136 2.80 18.93 17.27
C GLU A 136 3.55 18.43 16.03
N LEU A 137 3.32 19.01 14.84
CA LEU A 137 3.95 18.53 13.60
C LEU A 137 5.48 18.42 13.68
N PRO A 138 6.24 19.42 14.20
CA PRO A 138 7.70 19.28 14.31
C PRO A 138 8.14 18.08 15.15
N GLU A 139 7.35 17.70 16.17
CA GLU A 139 7.60 16.51 16.98
C GLU A 139 7.41 15.24 16.17
N MET A 140 6.35 15.14 15.36
CA MET A 140 6.13 14.01 14.47
C MET A 140 7.35 13.78 13.57
N PHE A 141 7.92 14.84 12.99
CA PHE A 141 9.14 14.74 12.17
C PHE A 141 10.34 14.24 12.99
N ARG A 142 10.51 14.70 14.24
CA ARG A 142 11.61 14.24 15.11
C ARG A 142 11.49 12.76 15.46
N GLN A 143 10.27 12.24 15.54
CA GLN A 143 9.99 10.83 15.77
C GLN A 143 9.98 9.99 14.48
N GLY A 144 10.35 10.60 13.33
CA GLY A 144 10.49 9.88 12.06
C GLY A 144 9.19 9.72 11.26
N VAL A 145 8.14 10.46 11.61
CA VAL A 145 6.90 10.54 10.83
C VAL A 145 6.98 11.75 9.90
N SER A 146 7.28 11.53 8.62
CA SER A 146 7.46 12.60 7.62
C SER A 146 6.38 12.62 6.54
N SER A 147 5.40 11.75 6.65
CA SER A 147 4.26 11.66 5.73
C SER A 147 2.94 11.60 6.48
N PHE A 148 1.93 12.23 5.90
CA PHE A 148 0.65 12.49 6.53
C PHE A 148 -0.50 12.03 5.64
N LYS A 149 -1.71 11.90 6.19
CA LYS A 149 -2.93 11.54 5.45
C LYS A 149 -4.06 12.50 5.81
N MET A 150 -4.82 12.91 4.80
CA MET A 150 -6.09 13.62 4.95
C MET A 150 -7.17 12.98 4.09
N TYR A 151 -8.42 13.29 4.39
CA TYR A 151 -9.60 12.76 3.72
C TYR A 151 -10.51 13.89 3.26
N MET A 152 -11.10 13.74 2.08
CA MET A 152 -12.10 14.67 1.53
C MET A 152 -13.52 14.06 1.63
N THR A 153 -13.64 12.88 2.20
CA THR A 153 -14.90 12.17 2.48
C THR A 153 -14.89 11.61 3.89
N TYR A 154 -16.00 11.02 4.31
CA TYR A 154 -16.26 10.52 5.68
C TYR A 154 -16.31 11.63 6.72
N PRO A 155 -17.53 12.06 7.17
CA PRO A 155 -17.70 13.21 8.07
C PRO A 155 -16.85 13.17 9.34
N ALA A 156 -16.60 11.96 9.89
CA ALA A 156 -15.74 11.78 11.07
C ALA A 156 -14.25 12.04 10.80
N MET A 157 -13.79 11.92 9.55
CA MET A 157 -12.37 11.97 9.18
C MET A 157 -12.02 13.17 8.29
N MET A 158 -12.98 13.70 7.54
CA MET A 158 -12.71 14.69 6.51
C MET A 158 -12.26 16.03 7.08
N VAL A 159 -11.37 16.69 6.33
CA VAL A 159 -10.84 18.03 6.58
C VAL A 159 -11.39 18.97 5.51
N GLY A 160 -11.86 20.16 5.93
CA GLY A 160 -12.34 21.19 4.98
C GLY A 160 -11.21 21.83 4.18
N ASP A 161 -11.55 22.44 3.02
CA ASP A 161 -10.57 23.01 2.09
C ASP A 161 -9.64 24.06 2.74
N ARG A 162 -10.19 24.91 3.63
CA ARG A 162 -9.40 25.89 4.38
C ARG A 162 -8.34 25.24 5.27
N ASP A 163 -8.74 24.23 6.01
CA ASP A 163 -7.87 23.56 6.97
C ASP A 163 -6.84 22.70 6.26
N MET A 164 -7.25 22.04 5.18
CA MET A 164 -6.34 21.34 4.26
C MET A 164 -5.27 22.26 3.68
N TYR A 165 -5.64 23.49 3.25
CA TYR A 165 -4.68 24.47 2.76
C TYR A 165 -3.62 24.81 3.82
N TRP A 166 -4.03 25.09 5.06
CA TRP A 166 -3.10 25.41 6.12
C TRP A 166 -2.23 24.22 6.54
N ALA A 167 -2.80 23.02 6.61
CA ALA A 167 -2.06 21.81 6.89
C ALA A 167 -0.99 21.55 5.82
N LEU A 168 -1.34 21.62 4.53
CA LEU A 168 -0.39 21.44 3.44
C LEU A 168 0.71 22.49 3.45
N LYS A 169 0.39 23.75 3.79
CA LYS A 169 1.38 24.84 3.88
C LYS A 169 2.40 24.58 4.99
N GLU A 170 1.96 24.11 6.15
CA GLU A 170 2.85 23.75 7.25
C GLU A 170 3.71 22.52 6.91
N LEU A 171 3.11 21.50 6.31
CA LEU A 171 3.83 20.30 5.86
C LEU A 171 4.89 20.66 4.81
N ARG A 172 4.59 21.56 3.89
CA ARG A 172 5.57 22.08 2.93
C ARG A 172 6.77 22.73 3.63
N HIS A 173 6.52 23.55 4.66
CA HIS A 173 7.56 24.20 5.44
C HIS A 173 8.49 23.19 6.13
N LEU A 174 7.92 22.13 6.70
CA LEU A 174 8.66 21.08 7.39
C LEU A 174 9.31 20.05 6.42
N GLY A 175 8.95 20.07 5.15
CA GLY A 175 9.44 19.14 4.13
C GLY A 175 8.72 17.79 4.16
N GLY A 176 7.48 17.77 4.60
CA GLY A 176 6.61 16.60 4.60
C GLY A 176 5.87 16.39 3.30
N ILE A 177 5.20 15.24 3.21
CA ILE A 177 4.31 14.90 2.10
C ILE A 177 2.97 14.40 2.64
N CYS A 178 1.88 14.70 1.91
CA CYS A 178 0.54 14.29 2.33
C CYS A 178 -0.13 13.42 1.26
N GLY A 179 -0.59 12.23 1.67
CA GLY A 179 -1.53 11.43 0.89
C GLY A 179 -2.95 11.90 1.16
N VAL A 180 -3.81 11.93 0.13
CA VAL A 180 -5.19 12.37 0.31
C VAL A 180 -6.15 11.39 -0.36
N HIS A 181 -7.18 10.98 0.40
CA HIS A 181 -8.33 10.25 -0.13
C HIS A 181 -9.29 11.25 -0.79
N CYS A 182 -9.48 11.13 -2.08
CA CYS A 182 -10.20 12.10 -2.90
C CYS A 182 -11.54 11.54 -3.37
N GLU A 183 -12.62 11.83 -2.65
CA GLU A 183 -14.00 11.61 -3.08
C GLU A 183 -14.89 12.78 -2.58
N ASN A 184 -15.91 13.16 -3.35
CA ASN A 184 -16.80 14.27 -3.01
C ASN A 184 -17.90 13.85 -2.03
N ALA A 185 -17.68 14.10 -0.75
CA ALA A 185 -18.59 13.71 0.33
C ALA A 185 -20.01 14.21 0.13
N GLY A 186 -20.18 15.49 -0.21
CA GLY A 186 -21.50 16.11 -0.27
C GLY A 186 -22.40 15.51 -1.36
N VAL A 187 -21.84 15.25 -2.53
CA VAL A 187 -22.61 14.63 -3.64
C VAL A 187 -22.86 13.15 -3.35
N ILE A 188 -21.86 12.44 -2.83
CA ILE A 188 -22.02 11.03 -2.40
C ILE A 188 -23.14 10.89 -1.37
N ASP A 189 -23.21 11.75 -0.36
CA ASP A 189 -24.25 11.72 0.67
C ASP A 189 -25.63 11.96 0.06
N GLY A 190 -25.75 12.89 -0.90
CA GLY A 190 -26.99 13.10 -1.66
C GLY A 190 -27.43 11.86 -2.44
N MET A 191 -26.49 11.24 -3.18
CA MET A 191 -26.78 10.01 -3.95
C MET A 191 -27.12 8.82 -3.05
N ILE A 192 -26.48 8.71 -1.88
CA ILE A 192 -26.85 7.71 -0.86
C ILE A 192 -28.28 7.94 -0.37
N ALA A 193 -28.66 9.18 -0.09
CA ALA A 193 -30.01 9.49 0.35
C ALA A 193 -31.07 9.13 -0.72
N GLU A 194 -30.79 9.37 -2.00
CA GLU A 194 -31.65 8.95 -3.12
C GLU A 194 -31.80 7.42 -3.17
N LYS A 195 -30.71 6.66 -3.07
CA LYS A 195 -30.76 5.20 -3.06
C LYS A 195 -31.57 4.65 -1.89
N LYS A 196 -31.37 5.20 -0.68
CA LYS A 196 -32.15 4.84 0.51
C LYS A 196 -33.64 5.14 0.35
N ALA A 197 -33.97 6.30 -0.20
CA ALA A 197 -35.37 6.67 -0.46
C ALA A 197 -36.04 5.73 -1.49
N ALA A 198 -35.28 5.21 -2.46
CA ALA A 198 -35.74 4.24 -3.44
C ALA A 198 -35.75 2.78 -2.92
N GLY A 199 -35.32 2.51 -1.69
CA GLY A 199 -35.20 1.15 -1.13
C GLY A 199 -34.07 0.30 -1.73
N LEU A 200 -33.11 0.93 -2.45
CA LEU A 200 -31.98 0.25 -3.08
C LEU A 200 -30.81 0.12 -2.10
N MET A 201 -30.88 -0.91 -1.25
CA MET A 201 -30.01 -1.06 -0.08
C MET A 201 -28.87 -2.08 -0.27
N GLY A 202 -28.82 -2.74 -1.43
CA GLY A 202 -27.82 -3.80 -1.73
C GLY A 202 -26.44 -3.27 -2.08
N PRO A 203 -25.43 -4.18 -2.17
CA PRO A 203 -24.03 -3.83 -2.48
C PRO A 203 -23.81 -3.07 -3.79
N SER A 204 -24.65 -3.29 -4.81
CA SER A 204 -24.56 -2.60 -6.11
C SER A 204 -24.76 -1.08 -5.99
N SER A 205 -25.48 -0.61 -4.97
CA SER A 205 -25.66 0.82 -4.72
C SER A 205 -24.37 1.53 -4.30
N HIS A 206 -23.36 0.79 -3.80
CA HIS A 206 -22.09 1.37 -3.39
C HIS A 206 -21.32 2.03 -4.55
N PRO A 207 -20.99 1.36 -5.67
CA PRO A 207 -20.33 2.01 -6.78
C PRO A 207 -21.22 3.06 -7.48
N GLU A 208 -22.52 2.85 -7.53
CA GLU A 208 -23.48 3.78 -8.16
C GLU A 208 -23.57 5.12 -7.42
N THR A 209 -23.29 5.15 -6.10
CA THR A 209 -23.24 6.40 -5.31
C THR A 209 -21.86 7.05 -5.27
N ARG A 210 -20.84 6.41 -5.88
CA ARG A 210 -19.45 6.87 -5.90
C ARG A 210 -18.84 6.82 -7.31
N PRO A 211 -19.48 7.46 -8.30
CA PRO A 211 -19.02 7.38 -9.69
C PRO A 211 -17.64 8.02 -9.89
N PRO A 212 -16.90 7.62 -10.94
CA PRO A 212 -15.51 8.05 -11.19
C PRO A 212 -15.30 9.56 -11.21
N TYR A 213 -16.25 10.31 -11.75
CA TYR A 213 -16.15 11.78 -11.84
C TYR A 213 -16.17 12.51 -10.49
N LEU A 214 -16.70 11.88 -9.42
CA LEU A 214 -16.64 12.45 -8.06
C LEU A 214 -15.26 12.28 -7.41
N GLU A 215 -14.53 11.23 -7.77
CA GLU A 215 -13.11 11.10 -7.46
C GLU A 215 -12.29 12.13 -8.24
N ALA A 216 -12.52 12.25 -9.55
CA ALA A 216 -11.81 13.20 -10.41
C ALA A 216 -12.03 14.66 -9.98
N GLU A 217 -13.27 15.06 -9.61
CA GLU A 217 -13.56 16.38 -9.06
C GLU A 217 -12.73 16.65 -7.81
N SER A 218 -12.72 15.72 -6.87
CA SER A 218 -11.98 15.87 -5.61
C SER A 218 -10.47 15.90 -5.83
N VAL A 219 -9.95 15.11 -6.76
CA VAL A 219 -8.54 15.18 -7.18
C VAL A 219 -8.23 16.56 -7.76
N SER A 220 -9.08 17.08 -8.66
CA SER A 220 -8.91 18.43 -9.25
C SER A 220 -8.90 19.51 -8.18
N ARG A 221 -9.85 19.47 -7.23
CA ARG A 221 -9.95 20.41 -6.11
C ARG A 221 -8.74 20.35 -5.20
N LEU A 222 -8.32 19.15 -4.77
CA LEU A 222 -7.09 18.97 -3.98
C LEU A 222 -5.88 19.57 -4.69
N LEU A 223 -5.72 19.31 -5.99
CA LEU A 223 -4.55 19.78 -6.73
C LEU A 223 -4.51 21.31 -6.85
N ARG A 224 -5.66 22.00 -6.82
CA ARG A 224 -5.71 23.46 -6.74
C ARG A 224 -5.35 23.97 -5.34
N ILE A 225 -5.79 23.29 -4.28
CA ILE A 225 -5.40 23.62 -2.90
C ILE A 225 -3.89 23.40 -2.72
N ALA A 226 -3.36 22.25 -3.18
CA ALA A 226 -1.94 21.94 -3.12
C ALA A 226 -1.07 22.94 -3.93
N GLN A 227 -1.58 23.42 -5.07
CA GLN A 227 -0.94 24.48 -5.85
C GLN A 227 -0.82 25.78 -5.04
N ALA A 228 -1.91 26.20 -4.38
CA ALA A 228 -1.90 27.39 -3.54
C ALA A 228 -0.98 27.27 -2.33
N ALA A 229 -0.82 26.05 -1.78
CA ALA A 229 0.08 25.75 -0.66
C ALA A 229 1.53 25.47 -1.10
N ASP A 230 1.82 25.37 -2.39
CA ASP A 230 3.10 24.90 -2.98
C ASP A 230 3.60 23.59 -2.37
N CYS A 231 2.67 22.67 -2.07
CA CYS A 231 2.98 21.42 -1.37
C CYS A 231 2.89 20.21 -2.31
N PRO A 232 3.90 19.31 -2.31
CA PRO A 232 3.78 18.03 -2.99
C PRO A 232 2.74 17.15 -2.29
N VAL A 233 1.93 16.43 -3.09
CA VAL A 233 0.89 15.55 -2.57
C VAL A 233 0.92 14.19 -3.25
N VAL A 234 0.36 13.19 -2.59
CA VAL A 234 0.11 11.86 -3.13
C VAL A 234 -1.41 11.68 -3.30
N ILE A 235 -1.85 11.40 -4.52
CA ILE A 235 -3.20 10.86 -4.72
C ILE A 235 -3.10 9.36 -4.41
N VAL A 236 -3.66 8.95 -3.27
CA VAL A 236 -3.63 7.55 -2.86
C VAL A 236 -4.72 6.75 -3.57
N HIS A 237 -4.51 5.44 -3.76
CA HIS A 237 -5.48 4.48 -4.33
C HIS A 237 -6.31 5.02 -5.51
N LEU A 238 -5.69 5.75 -6.46
CA LEU A 238 -6.34 6.28 -7.65
C LEU A 238 -6.91 5.16 -8.53
N THR A 239 -8.16 5.31 -9.00
CA THR A 239 -8.92 4.22 -9.61
C THR A 239 -9.24 4.38 -11.09
N ASN A 240 -9.19 5.60 -11.67
CA ASN A 240 -9.80 5.84 -12.97
C ASN A 240 -9.06 6.87 -13.84
N GLU A 241 -9.45 6.91 -15.13
CA GLU A 241 -8.84 7.76 -16.16
C GLU A 241 -9.07 9.24 -15.90
N GLU A 242 -10.30 9.63 -15.48
CA GLU A 242 -10.63 11.05 -15.30
C GLU A 242 -9.77 11.67 -14.19
N ALA A 243 -9.61 10.96 -13.07
CA ALA A 243 -8.74 11.40 -11.98
C ALA A 243 -7.27 11.47 -12.40
N LEU A 244 -6.78 10.49 -13.19
CA LEU A 244 -5.41 10.51 -13.70
C LEU A 244 -5.17 11.70 -14.66
N LYS A 245 -6.14 12.08 -15.48
CA LYS A 245 -6.06 13.28 -16.34
C LYS A 245 -5.92 14.57 -15.53
N GLU A 246 -6.61 14.68 -14.39
CA GLU A 246 -6.43 15.84 -13.50
C GLU A 246 -4.99 15.94 -12.95
N VAL A 247 -4.39 14.78 -12.60
CA VAL A 247 -2.98 14.73 -12.20
C VAL A 247 -2.05 15.15 -13.34
N GLU A 248 -2.30 14.68 -14.57
CA GLU A 248 -1.50 15.09 -15.73
C GLU A 248 -1.58 16.62 -15.96
N HIS A 249 -2.78 17.20 -15.86
CA HIS A 249 -2.98 18.64 -15.96
C HIS A 249 -2.21 19.41 -14.87
N ALA A 250 -2.19 18.91 -13.63
CA ALA A 250 -1.44 19.54 -12.56
C ALA A 250 0.07 19.47 -12.79
N ARG A 251 0.58 18.33 -13.24
CA ARG A 251 2.01 18.16 -13.58
C ARG A 251 2.44 19.06 -14.73
N LYS A 252 1.59 19.24 -15.76
CA LYS A 252 1.83 20.22 -16.85
C LYS A 252 1.94 21.66 -16.35
N ARG A 253 1.32 21.99 -15.21
CA ARG A 253 1.49 23.29 -14.53
C ARG A 253 2.72 23.35 -13.61
N GLY A 254 3.56 22.30 -13.58
CA GLY A 254 4.77 22.23 -12.77
C GLY A 254 4.57 21.72 -11.33
N GLN A 255 3.38 21.24 -10.98
CA GLN A 255 3.12 20.71 -9.64
C GLN A 255 3.79 19.35 -9.43
N LYS A 256 4.35 19.12 -8.23
CA LYS A 256 4.83 17.81 -7.79
C LYS A 256 3.65 17.01 -7.25
N VAL A 257 3.19 16.05 -8.03
CA VAL A 257 2.09 15.16 -7.66
C VAL A 257 2.53 13.72 -7.86
N TYR A 258 2.39 12.92 -6.85
CA TYR A 258 2.61 11.47 -6.90
C TYR A 258 1.28 10.74 -6.89
N VAL A 259 1.26 9.52 -7.41
CA VAL A 259 0.06 8.72 -7.54
C VAL A 259 0.35 7.30 -7.07
N GLU A 260 -0.57 6.77 -6.30
CA GLU A 260 -0.65 5.39 -5.89
C GLU A 260 -1.89 4.74 -6.50
N THR A 261 -1.79 3.46 -6.88
CA THR A 261 -2.94 2.61 -7.18
C THR A 261 -2.81 1.28 -6.44
N CYS A 262 -3.84 0.41 -6.56
CA CYS A 262 -3.88 -0.85 -5.83
C CYS A 262 -4.19 -2.02 -6.78
N PRO A 263 -3.82 -3.27 -6.41
CA PRO A 263 -4.08 -4.46 -7.24
C PRO A 263 -5.55 -4.64 -7.60
N GLN A 264 -6.49 -4.33 -6.71
CA GLN A 264 -7.93 -4.45 -6.96
C GLN A 264 -8.38 -3.62 -8.17
N TYR A 265 -7.84 -2.43 -8.38
CA TYR A 265 -8.18 -1.57 -9.52
C TYR A 265 -7.49 -1.99 -10.83
N LEU A 266 -6.44 -2.78 -10.73
CA LEU A 266 -5.70 -3.33 -11.87
C LEU A 266 -6.27 -4.64 -12.40
N LEU A 267 -6.98 -5.41 -11.54
CA LEU A 267 -7.31 -6.82 -11.81
C LEU A 267 -8.79 -7.15 -11.67
N LEU A 268 -9.53 -6.44 -10.85
CA LEU A 268 -10.97 -6.63 -10.65
C LEU A 268 -11.74 -5.55 -11.40
N ASP A 269 -12.98 -5.82 -11.77
CA ASP A 269 -13.89 -4.85 -12.37
C ASP A 269 -15.23 -4.80 -11.61
N GLU A 270 -16.02 -3.75 -11.85
CA GLU A 270 -17.24 -3.46 -11.09
C GLU A 270 -18.31 -4.55 -11.15
N SER A 271 -18.20 -5.52 -12.07
CA SER A 271 -19.15 -6.63 -12.15
C SER A 271 -19.22 -7.45 -10.86
N VAL A 272 -18.18 -7.39 -10.02
CA VAL A 272 -18.12 -8.05 -8.72
C VAL A 272 -19.23 -7.57 -7.76
N TYR A 273 -19.73 -6.33 -7.91
CA TYR A 273 -20.80 -5.77 -7.08
C TYR A 273 -22.20 -6.23 -7.47
N TYR A 274 -22.35 -6.83 -8.66
CA TYR A 274 -23.62 -7.26 -9.23
C TYR A 274 -23.81 -8.77 -9.16
N ALA A 275 -22.98 -9.48 -8.37
CA ALA A 275 -23.17 -10.89 -8.12
C ALA A 275 -24.54 -11.15 -7.46
N PRO A 276 -25.27 -12.22 -7.86
CA PRO A 276 -26.59 -12.51 -7.30
C PRO A 276 -26.60 -12.81 -5.80
N ASP A 277 -25.51 -13.40 -5.31
CA ASP A 277 -25.34 -13.66 -3.88
C ASP A 277 -24.79 -12.42 -3.16
N TYR A 278 -25.46 -12.01 -2.08
CA TYR A 278 -25.09 -10.85 -1.30
C TYR A 278 -23.64 -10.92 -0.80
N SER A 279 -23.24 -12.04 -0.18
CA SER A 279 -21.91 -12.18 0.41
C SER A 279 -20.80 -12.16 -0.67
N GLN A 280 -21.12 -12.64 -1.87
CA GLN A 280 -20.19 -12.51 -3.01
C GLN A 280 -20.02 -11.08 -3.47
N ALA A 281 -21.07 -10.26 -3.48
CA ALA A 281 -20.97 -8.85 -3.84
C ALA A 281 -20.37 -8.01 -2.70
N ALA A 282 -20.83 -8.21 -1.47
CA ALA A 282 -20.43 -7.43 -0.29
C ALA A 282 -18.93 -7.54 0.01
N ARG A 283 -18.30 -8.70 -0.27
CA ARG A 283 -16.87 -8.92 0.00
C ARG A 283 -15.95 -7.94 -0.76
N TYR A 284 -16.40 -7.38 -1.88
CA TYR A 284 -15.64 -6.44 -2.71
C TYR A 284 -15.86 -4.97 -2.38
N ILE A 285 -16.74 -4.65 -1.42
CA ILE A 285 -16.97 -3.26 -0.99
C ILE A 285 -15.66 -2.68 -0.43
N CYS A 286 -15.18 -1.62 -1.12
CA CYS A 286 -14.03 -0.80 -0.75
C CYS A 286 -14.24 0.63 -1.28
N ALA A 287 -13.51 1.59 -0.78
CA ALA A 287 -13.61 2.98 -1.23
C ALA A 287 -12.21 3.58 -1.48
N PRO A 288 -12.02 4.18 -2.69
CA PRO A 288 -12.98 4.27 -3.79
C PRO A 288 -13.39 2.89 -4.34
N PRO A 289 -14.56 2.76 -4.99
CA PRO A 289 -15.00 1.48 -5.54
C PRO A 289 -14.12 0.97 -6.68
N ILE A 290 -14.14 -0.34 -6.90
CA ILE A 290 -13.63 -0.99 -8.12
C ILE A 290 -14.43 -0.45 -9.30
N ARG A 291 -13.74 -0.11 -10.40
CA ARG A 291 -14.31 0.59 -11.56
C ARG A 291 -14.54 -0.35 -12.73
N GLU A 292 -15.19 0.20 -13.78
CA GLU A 292 -15.32 -0.47 -15.08
C GLU A 292 -13.96 -0.97 -15.59
N LYS A 293 -14.00 -2.13 -16.25
CA LYS A 293 -12.81 -2.83 -16.77
C LYS A 293 -11.90 -1.95 -17.64
N ALA A 294 -12.47 -0.97 -18.36
CA ALA A 294 -11.69 -0.06 -19.21
C ALA A 294 -10.62 0.73 -18.44
N ASN A 295 -10.86 1.02 -17.16
CA ASN A 295 -9.91 1.75 -16.32
C ASN A 295 -8.64 0.93 -16.01
N GLN A 296 -8.70 -0.40 -16.04
CA GLN A 296 -7.52 -1.25 -15.79
C GLN A 296 -6.38 -0.95 -16.77
N GLU A 297 -6.67 -0.87 -18.08
CA GLU A 297 -5.62 -0.60 -19.08
C GLU A 297 -5.06 0.82 -18.95
N VAL A 298 -5.87 1.77 -18.53
CA VAL A 298 -5.42 3.14 -18.21
C VAL A 298 -4.40 3.13 -17.07
N LEU A 299 -4.71 2.44 -15.98
CA LEU A 299 -3.81 2.33 -14.83
C LEU A 299 -2.51 1.59 -15.17
N TRP A 300 -2.60 0.45 -15.91
CA TRP A 300 -1.40 -0.25 -16.39
C TRP A 300 -0.54 0.62 -17.30
N ARG A 301 -1.16 1.44 -18.17
CA ARG A 301 -0.46 2.41 -19.01
C ARG A 301 0.21 3.50 -18.16
N GLY A 302 -0.47 4.02 -17.15
CA GLY A 302 0.06 5.00 -16.20
C GLY A 302 1.29 4.47 -15.44
N LEU A 303 1.24 3.23 -14.96
CA LEU A 303 2.40 2.55 -14.35
C LEU A 303 3.56 2.40 -15.34
N ARG A 304 3.29 1.95 -16.56
CA ARG A 304 4.30 1.75 -17.61
C ARG A 304 4.99 3.05 -17.99
N ARG A 305 4.26 4.18 -18.00
CA ARG A 305 4.79 5.51 -18.30
C ARG A 305 5.43 6.21 -17.11
N GLY A 306 5.31 5.64 -15.90
CA GLY A 306 5.77 6.27 -14.67
C GLY A 306 4.88 7.43 -14.20
N GLU A 307 3.65 7.50 -14.69
CA GLU A 307 2.64 8.46 -14.25
C GLU A 307 2.05 8.07 -12.89
N ILE A 308 2.07 6.77 -12.56
CA ILE A 308 1.74 6.19 -11.25
C ILE A 308 3.02 5.64 -10.66
N GLN A 309 3.39 6.11 -9.46
CA GLN A 309 4.68 5.83 -8.84
C GLN A 309 4.70 4.58 -7.97
N THR A 310 3.59 4.24 -7.31
CA THR A 310 3.54 3.15 -6.35
C THR A 310 2.31 2.27 -6.55
N ILE A 311 2.45 0.99 -6.18
CA ILE A 311 1.33 0.05 -6.03
C ILE A 311 1.35 -0.40 -4.58
N SER A 312 0.42 0.10 -3.78
CA SER A 312 0.16 -0.35 -2.41
C SER A 312 -1.11 -1.18 -2.37
N THR A 313 -1.50 -1.72 -1.24
CA THR A 313 -2.68 -2.59 -1.18
C THR A 313 -3.94 -1.91 -0.70
N ASP A 314 -3.80 -0.88 0.13
CA ASP A 314 -4.90 -0.38 0.94
C ASP A 314 -5.53 -1.53 1.76
N HIS A 315 -4.64 -2.40 2.32
CA HIS A 315 -5.06 -3.57 3.07
C HIS A 315 -5.85 -3.15 4.30
N CYS A 316 -7.16 -3.35 4.22
CA CYS A 316 -8.14 -3.04 5.26
C CYS A 316 -9.10 -4.23 5.32
N SER A 317 -8.72 -5.25 6.08
CA SER A 317 -9.34 -6.57 6.02
C SER A 317 -10.54 -6.69 6.96
N PHE A 318 -11.58 -7.37 6.48
CA PHE A 318 -12.77 -7.72 7.26
C PHE A 318 -13.19 -9.13 6.93
N THR A 319 -13.71 -9.90 7.89
CA THR A 319 -14.30 -11.20 7.66
C THR A 319 -15.63 -11.09 6.91
N LEU A 320 -16.10 -12.17 6.31
CA LEU A 320 -17.43 -12.22 5.69
C LEU A 320 -18.53 -11.89 6.70
N ALA A 321 -18.40 -12.37 7.94
CA ALA A 321 -19.36 -12.06 9.00
C ALA A 321 -19.43 -10.55 9.31
N GLN A 322 -18.28 -9.84 9.29
CA GLN A 322 -18.25 -8.38 9.45
C GLN A 322 -18.92 -7.68 8.25
N LYS A 323 -18.66 -8.15 7.02
CA LYS A 323 -19.34 -7.64 5.80
C LYS A 323 -20.84 -7.88 5.83
N ASP A 324 -21.28 -9.03 6.33
CA ASP A 324 -22.68 -9.41 6.43
C ASP A 324 -23.46 -8.58 7.45
N ALA A 325 -22.81 -7.96 8.43
CA ALA A 325 -23.45 -7.03 9.36
C ALA A 325 -24.08 -5.81 8.66
N GLY A 326 -23.66 -5.48 7.43
CA GLY A 326 -24.23 -4.42 6.59
C GLY A 326 -25.35 -4.88 5.64
N ARG A 327 -25.90 -6.10 5.77
CA ARG A 327 -26.82 -6.71 4.81
C ARG A 327 -28.07 -5.86 4.51
N GLU A 328 -28.59 -5.17 5.50
CA GLU A 328 -29.80 -4.35 5.38
C GLU A 328 -29.51 -2.91 4.90
N ASP A 329 -28.24 -2.51 4.83
CA ASP A 329 -27.83 -1.15 4.47
C ASP A 329 -26.38 -1.16 3.92
N PHE A 330 -26.24 -0.99 2.61
CA PHE A 330 -24.93 -1.01 1.95
C PHE A 330 -23.93 -0.01 2.54
N THR A 331 -24.40 1.07 3.15
CA THR A 331 -23.54 2.07 3.81
C THR A 331 -22.92 1.57 5.12
N LYS A 332 -23.39 0.44 5.64
CA LYS A 332 -22.88 -0.20 6.85
C LYS A 332 -21.97 -1.39 6.56
N ILE A 333 -21.81 -1.77 5.28
CA ILE A 333 -20.85 -2.79 4.89
C ILE A 333 -19.45 -2.20 5.09
N PRO A 334 -18.59 -2.79 5.95
CA PRO A 334 -17.24 -2.27 6.13
C PRO A 334 -16.48 -2.23 4.82
N GLY A 335 -15.96 -1.04 4.46
CA GLY A 335 -15.22 -0.81 3.22
C GLY A 335 -13.74 -1.17 3.36
N GLY A 336 -13.26 -2.16 2.61
CA GLY A 336 -11.87 -2.57 2.58
C GLY A 336 -11.68 -4.01 2.12
N LEU A 337 -10.48 -4.32 1.63
CA LEU A 337 -10.09 -5.62 1.08
C LEU A 337 -8.77 -6.10 1.70
N PRO A 338 -8.57 -7.41 1.92
CA PRO A 338 -7.25 -7.97 2.13
C PRO A 338 -6.45 -7.96 0.82
N GLY A 339 -5.13 -7.70 0.88
CA GLY A 339 -4.31 -7.63 -0.34
C GLY A 339 -2.81 -7.79 -0.11
N VAL A 340 -2.30 -7.54 1.10
CA VAL A 340 -0.86 -7.43 1.38
C VAL A 340 -0.11 -8.74 1.08
N GLU A 341 -0.75 -9.89 1.22
CA GLU A 341 -0.16 -11.21 1.02
C GLU A 341 0.03 -11.57 -0.47
N THR A 342 -0.85 -11.10 -1.36
CA THR A 342 -0.88 -11.54 -2.77
C THR A 342 -0.32 -10.51 -3.74
N ARG A 343 -0.09 -9.26 -3.31
CA ARG A 343 0.32 -8.15 -4.17
C ARG A 343 1.52 -8.47 -5.05
N GLY A 344 2.61 -9.00 -4.48
CA GLY A 344 3.86 -9.26 -5.20
C GLY A 344 3.65 -10.22 -6.37
N GLU A 345 2.98 -11.34 -6.12
CA GLU A 345 2.72 -12.38 -7.12
C GLU A 345 1.71 -11.95 -8.19
N LEU A 346 0.68 -11.19 -7.80
CA LEU A 346 -0.28 -10.62 -8.73
C LEU A 346 0.38 -9.63 -9.69
N ILE A 347 1.22 -8.72 -9.19
CA ILE A 347 1.90 -7.74 -10.04
C ILE A 347 2.95 -8.41 -10.94
N TYR A 348 3.62 -9.46 -10.47
CA TYR A 348 4.47 -10.23 -11.36
C TYR A 348 3.66 -10.91 -12.47
N SER A 349 2.61 -11.64 -12.11
CA SER A 349 1.83 -12.48 -13.02
C SER A 349 1.08 -11.66 -14.08
N TYR A 350 0.30 -10.69 -13.64
CA TYR A 350 -0.58 -9.89 -14.51
C TYR A 350 0.07 -8.60 -15.03
N GLY A 351 1.22 -8.24 -14.47
CA GLY A 351 2.05 -7.13 -14.93
C GLY A 351 3.23 -7.60 -15.76
N VAL A 352 4.18 -8.33 -15.15
CA VAL A 352 5.45 -8.69 -15.80
C VAL A 352 5.27 -9.83 -16.80
N ALA A 353 4.74 -10.96 -16.37
CA ALA A 353 4.53 -12.12 -17.24
C ALA A 353 3.53 -11.81 -18.37
N ALA A 354 2.52 -11.00 -18.10
CA ALA A 354 1.58 -10.46 -19.09
C ALA A 354 2.15 -9.32 -19.97
N LYS A 355 3.44 -8.96 -19.81
CA LYS A 355 4.15 -7.95 -20.59
C LYS A 355 3.58 -6.52 -20.50
N LYS A 356 2.83 -6.22 -19.46
CA LYS A 356 2.34 -4.85 -19.16
C LYS A 356 3.38 -4.01 -18.43
N LEU A 357 4.27 -4.64 -17.66
CA LEU A 357 5.40 -4.02 -16.97
C LEU A 357 6.69 -4.79 -17.26
N SER A 358 7.81 -4.10 -17.17
CA SER A 358 9.15 -4.75 -17.08
C SER A 358 9.45 -5.08 -15.61
N LEU A 359 10.42 -5.98 -15.38
CA LEU A 359 10.96 -6.27 -14.05
C LEU A 359 11.49 -4.99 -13.35
N ALA A 360 12.10 -4.09 -14.09
CA ALA A 360 12.56 -2.81 -13.55
C ALA A 360 11.39 -1.94 -13.05
N GLN A 361 10.30 -1.90 -13.78
CA GLN A 361 9.11 -1.15 -13.39
C GLN A 361 8.46 -1.76 -12.15
N MET A 362 8.34 -3.09 -12.09
CA MET A 362 7.86 -3.78 -10.88
C MET A 362 8.73 -3.44 -9.65
N CYS A 363 10.06 -3.53 -9.79
CA CYS A 363 10.99 -3.17 -8.71
C CYS A 363 10.79 -1.71 -8.26
N ARG A 364 10.61 -0.79 -9.23
CA ARG A 364 10.35 0.62 -8.88
C ARG A 364 9.07 0.77 -8.09
N VAL A 365 7.95 0.25 -8.58
CA VAL A 365 6.62 0.52 -7.97
C VAL A 365 6.37 -0.23 -6.68
N LEU A 366 7.06 -1.35 -6.43
CA LEU A 366 6.90 -2.13 -5.20
C LEU A 366 8.00 -1.91 -4.14
N SER A 367 9.16 -1.35 -4.54
CA SER A 367 10.31 -1.25 -3.61
C SER A 367 11.00 0.12 -3.67
N GLU A 368 11.55 0.51 -4.84
CA GLU A 368 12.41 1.69 -4.92
C GLU A 368 11.66 3.01 -4.75
N ASN A 369 10.52 3.19 -5.45
CA ASN A 369 9.73 4.42 -5.38
C ASN A 369 9.08 4.62 -4.01
N PRO A 370 8.41 3.63 -3.37
CA PRO A 370 7.90 3.83 -2.02
C PRO A 370 9.03 4.12 -1.02
N ALA A 371 10.22 3.49 -1.16
CA ALA A 371 11.36 3.82 -0.31
C ALA A 371 11.81 5.28 -0.47
N LYS A 372 11.88 5.81 -1.69
CA LYS A 372 12.23 7.21 -1.96
C LYS A 372 11.13 8.17 -1.52
N LEU A 373 9.88 7.87 -1.88
CA LEU A 373 8.73 8.72 -1.58
C LEU A 373 8.56 8.94 -0.07
N TYR A 374 8.87 7.92 0.71
CA TYR A 374 8.64 7.94 2.15
C TYR A 374 9.92 7.95 3.00
N GLY A 375 11.07 8.33 2.41
CA GLY A 375 12.30 8.63 3.13
C GLY A 375 13.02 7.43 3.74
N LEU A 376 12.93 6.26 3.11
CA LEU A 376 13.60 5.01 3.51
C LEU A 376 14.79 4.66 2.61
N TYR A 377 14.90 5.28 1.43
CA TYR A 377 15.98 5.02 0.48
C TYR A 377 17.28 5.71 0.94
N PRO A 378 18.48 5.08 0.80
CA PRO A 378 18.75 3.76 0.22
C PRO A 378 18.82 2.62 1.26
N ARG A 379 18.38 2.86 2.50
CA ARG A 379 18.33 1.80 3.53
C ARG A 379 17.45 0.64 3.09
N LYS A 380 16.28 0.94 2.50
CA LYS A 380 15.31 0.02 1.92
C LYS A 380 15.14 0.28 0.42
N GLY A 381 14.49 -0.62 -0.30
CA GLY A 381 14.11 -0.44 -1.71
C GLY A 381 15.21 -0.72 -2.73
N VAL A 382 16.38 -1.18 -2.30
CA VAL A 382 17.50 -1.50 -3.20
C VAL A 382 18.37 -2.61 -2.61
N LEU A 383 18.96 -3.46 -3.48
CA LEU A 383 20.02 -4.39 -3.10
C LEU A 383 21.37 -3.76 -3.50
N ALA A 384 21.97 -3.05 -2.57
CA ALA A 384 23.27 -2.36 -2.77
C ALA A 384 24.09 -2.39 -1.48
N PRO A 385 25.42 -2.29 -1.55
CA PRO A 385 26.26 -2.25 -0.36
C PRO A 385 25.80 -1.19 0.65
N GLY A 386 25.54 -1.62 1.89
CA GLY A 386 25.05 -0.78 3.00
C GLY A 386 23.53 -0.76 3.19
N SER A 387 22.72 -1.19 2.20
CA SER A 387 21.27 -1.36 2.39
C SER A 387 20.98 -2.51 3.36
N ASP A 388 19.78 -2.51 3.95
CA ASP A 388 19.28 -3.64 4.70
C ASP A 388 19.18 -4.87 3.77
N ALA A 389 19.53 -6.04 4.28
CA ALA A 389 19.48 -7.28 3.51
C ALA A 389 18.05 -7.85 3.50
N ASP A 390 17.13 -7.08 2.91
CA ASP A 390 15.76 -7.46 2.65
C ASP A 390 15.68 -8.00 1.23
N ILE A 391 15.48 -9.31 1.10
CA ILE A 391 15.57 -9.98 -0.20
C ILE A 391 14.32 -10.84 -0.40
N VAL A 392 13.63 -10.64 -1.53
CA VAL A 392 12.60 -11.54 -2.03
C VAL A 392 13.21 -12.40 -3.12
N ILE A 393 13.25 -13.71 -2.89
CA ILE A 393 13.66 -14.70 -3.89
C ILE A 393 12.38 -15.20 -4.56
N TYR A 394 12.20 -14.80 -5.80
CA TYR A 394 11.05 -15.12 -6.62
C TYR A 394 11.41 -16.20 -7.66
N ASP A 395 10.68 -17.29 -7.69
CA ASP A 395 10.85 -18.36 -8.67
C ASP A 395 9.82 -18.20 -9.81
N PRO A 396 10.24 -17.86 -11.03
CA PRO A 396 9.32 -17.77 -12.17
C PRO A 396 8.69 -19.10 -12.60
N GLY A 397 9.20 -20.23 -12.10
CA GLY A 397 8.69 -21.57 -12.42
C GLY A 397 7.62 -22.09 -11.47
N ASP A 398 7.42 -21.45 -10.32
CA ASP A 398 6.54 -21.90 -9.23
C ASP A 398 5.11 -21.31 -9.38
N SER A 399 4.38 -21.75 -10.42
CA SER A 399 2.99 -21.31 -10.66
C SER A 399 2.02 -22.05 -9.75
N HIS A 400 1.08 -21.30 -9.16
CA HIS A 400 0.02 -21.86 -8.30
C HIS A 400 -1.29 -21.07 -8.43
N VAL A 401 -2.35 -21.61 -7.82
CA VAL A 401 -3.67 -20.95 -7.74
C VAL A 401 -3.78 -20.26 -6.37
N ILE A 402 -4.16 -18.99 -6.36
CA ILE A 402 -4.44 -18.29 -5.12
C ILE A 402 -5.71 -18.85 -4.48
N ARG A 403 -5.63 -19.29 -3.22
CA ARG A 403 -6.72 -19.81 -2.42
C ARG A 403 -6.76 -19.15 -1.06
N ALA A 404 -7.96 -18.84 -0.57
CA ALA A 404 -8.13 -18.26 0.76
C ALA A 404 -7.58 -19.19 1.87
N GLU A 405 -7.76 -20.52 1.72
CA GLU A 405 -7.29 -21.54 2.67
C GLU A 405 -5.76 -21.57 2.83
N ASP A 406 -5.01 -21.10 1.82
CA ASP A 406 -3.54 -21.04 1.85
C ASP A 406 -3.02 -19.72 2.44
N CYS A 407 -3.90 -18.72 2.66
CA CYS A 407 -3.53 -17.42 3.19
C CYS A 407 -3.32 -17.46 4.71
N VAL A 408 -2.43 -16.59 5.19
CA VAL A 408 -2.16 -16.42 6.63
C VAL A 408 -2.78 -15.14 7.22
N ALA A 409 -3.35 -14.29 6.36
CA ALA A 409 -4.17 -13.16 6.78
C ALA A 409 -5.40 -13.66 7.57
N ASN A 410 -5.82 -12.90 8.57
CA ASN A 410 -6.90 -13.29 9.50
C ASN A 410 -8.30 -13.02 8.90
N VAL A 411 -8.52 -13.52 7.67
CA VAL A 411 -9.78 -13.40 6.92
C VAL A 411 -10.18 -14.74 6.34
N ASP A 412 -11.46 -14.89 6.06
CA ASP A 412 -12.09 -16.12 5.57
C ASP A 412 -12.40 -16.11 4.05
N TYR A 413 -11.82 -15.15 3.31
CA TYR A 413 -11.90 -15.08 1.85
C TYR A 413 -10.67 -14.38 1.27
N ASN A 414 -10.46 -14.55 -0.04
CA ASN A 414 -9.47 -13.77 -0.80
C ASN A 414 -10.15 -13.14 -2.01
N PRO A 415 -10.00 -11.81 -2.26
CA PRO A 415 -10.60 -11.16 -3.43
C PRO A 415 -10.08 -11.71 -4.77
N TYR A 416 -8.93 -12.38 -4.75
CA TYR A 416 -8.28 -12.97 -5.92
C TYR A 416 -8.35 -14.49 -5.93
N GLU A 417 -9.36 -15.08 -5.24
CA GLU A 417 -9.61 -16.52 -5.23
C GLU A 417 -9.68 -17.07 -6.65
N GLY A 418 -8.93 -18.14 -6.94
CA GLY A 418 -8.87 -18.76 -8.27
C GLY A 418 -7.95 -18.08 -9.29
N PHE A 419 -7.31 -16.94 -8.97
CA PHE A 419 -6.30 -16.36 -9.84
C PHE A 419 -5.08 -17.27 -9.90
N VAL A 420 -4.51 -17.43 -11.12
CA VAL A 420 -3.33 -18.26 -11.36
C VAL A 420 -2.10 -17.37 -11.42
N THR A 421 -1.08 -17.68 -10.62
CA THR A 421 0.20 -16.98 -10.64
C THR A 421 1.11 -17.51 -11.74
N ALA A 422 2.01 -16.67 -12.25
CA ALA A 422 3.03 -17.03 -13.23
C ALA A 422 4.40 -17.26 -12.60
N GLY A 423 4.44 -17.60 -11.32
CA GLY A 423 5.60 -17.83 -10.47
C GLY A 423 5.21 -17.64 -9.02
N GLY A 424 6.14 -17.83 -8.09
CA GLY A 424 5.87 -17.74 -6.66
C GLY A 424 7.05 -17.20 -5.85
N ILE A 425 6.77 -16.77 -4.62
CA ILE A 425 7.78 -16.33 -3.66
C ILE A 425 8.35 -17.56 -2.96
N ARG A 426 9.60 -17.92 -3.32
CA ARG A 426 10.32 -19.06 -2.73
C ARG A 426 10.80 -18.77 -1.32
N GLU A 427 11.47 -17.63 -1.13
CA GLU A 427 12.00 -17.21 0.17
C GLU A 427 11.89 -15.70 0.36
N VAL A 428 11.69 -15.30 1.61
CA VAL A 428 11.81 -13.88 2.03
C VAL A 428 12.84 -13.79 3.15
N TRP A 429 13.73 -12.81 3.01
CA TRP A 429 14.75 -12.50 4.00
C TRP A 429 14.55 -11.08 4.50
N LEU A 430 14.47 -10.90 5.80
CA LEU A 430 14.38 -9.62 6.48
C LEU A 430 15.69 -9.37 7.24
N ARG A 431 16.40 -8.31 6.87
CA ARG A 431 17.69 -7.95 7.46
C ARG A 431 18.63 -9.16 7.62
N GLY A 432 18.81 -9.93 6.51
CA GLY A 432 19.72 -11.06 6.46
C GLY A 432 19.25 -12.33 7.18
N ARG A 433 18.02 -12.37 7.71
CA ARG A 433 17.39 -13.53 8.33
C ARG A 433 16.27 -14.06 7.45
N LYS A 434 16.26 -15.35 7.16
CA LYS A 434 15.17 -16.00 6.42
C LYS A 434 13.91 -16.00 7.28
N THR A 435 12.83 -15.41 6.77
CA THR A 435 11.53 -15.29 7.45
C THR A 435 10.43 -16.08 6.79
N VAL A 436 10.57 -16.37 5.48
CA VAL A 436 9.62 -17.19 4.71
C VAL A 436 10.39 -18.20 3.88
N GLU A 437 9.85 -19.40 3.76
CA GLU A 437 10.32 -20.47 2.89
C GLU A 437 9.14 -21.26 2.33
N ASN A 438 9.03 -21.33 0.99
CA ASN A 438 7.99 -22.08 0.29
C ASN A 438 6.57 -21.79 0.82
N GLY A 439 6.23 -20.51 0.90
CA GLY A 439 4.92 -20.04 1.37
C GLY A 439 4.67 -20.15 2.88
N LYS A 440 5.65 -20.61 3.67
CA LYS A 440 5.52 -20.74 5.13
C LYS A 440 6.29 -19.63 5.84
N VAL A 441 5.62 -18.90 6.71
CA VAL A 441 6.27 -17.95 7.63
C VAL A 441 6.96 -18.75 8.74
N LEU A 442 8.28 -18.63 8.81
CA LEU A 442 9.14 -19.40 9.73
C LEU A 442 9.19 -18.81 11.14
N ASP A 443 9.03 -17.49 11.23
CA ASP A 443 9.17 -16.77 12.49
C ASP A 443 8.02 -17.07 13.45
N THR A 444 8.37 -17.41 14.67
CA THR A 444 7.44 -17.58 15.80
C THR A 444 7.47 -16.38 16.74
N VAL A 445 8.49 -15.52 16.62
CA VAL A 445 8.67 -14.32 17.44
C VAL A 445 8.77 -13.10 16.52
N PRO A 446 8.05 -12.02 16.82
CA PRO A 446 8.14 -10.77 16.08
C PRO A 446 9.57 -10.22 16.07
N ALA A 447 10.02 -9.74 14.91
CA ALA A 447 11.36 -9.20 14.74
C ALA A 447 11.39 -7.91 13.91
N GLY A 448 10.23 -7.39 13.56
CA GLY A 448 10.09 -6.09 12.92
C GLY A 448 10.53 -4.96 13.84
N ILE A 449 11.09 -3.92 13.25
CA ILE A 449 11.50 -2.71 13.96
C ILE A 449 10.83 -1.49 13.37
N TYR A 450 10.57 -0.49 14.22
CA TYR A 450 10.14 0.81 13.77
C TYR A 450 11.22 1.50 12.94
N LEU A 451 10.84 2.06 11.81
CA LEU A 451 11.71 2.79 10.90
C LEU A 451 11.39 4.28 10.97
N ALA A 452 12.20 5.04 11.71
CA ALA A 452 12.16 6.49 11.58
C ALA A 452 12.52 6.90 10.15
N ARG A 453 11.68 7.71 9.52
CA ARG A 453 11.77 8.05 8.10
C ARG A 453 12.24 9.48 7.89
N GLY A 454 12.95 9.69 6.79
CA GLY A 454 13.41 10.99 6.34
C GLY A 454 12.40 11.69 5.41
N LYS A 455 12.90 12.73 4.72
CA LYS A 455 12.12 13.46 3.72
C LYS A 455 11.95 12.65 2.43
N CYS A 456 10.99 13.05 1.61
CA CYS A 456 10.79 12.53 0.27
C CYS A 456 12.00 12.82 -0.64
N ASP A 457 12.50 11.78 -1.33
CA ASP A 457 13.63 11.83 -2.28
C ASP A 457 13.21 11.50 -3.73
N LEU A 458 11.91 11.48 -4.05
CA LEU A 458 11.40 11.14 -5.38
C LEU A 458 11.16 12.36 -6.26
#